data_28e0ea506578de8b823fa3ccb6211743
#
_entry.id   28e0ea506578de8b823fa3ccb6211743
#
_cell.length_a   1.000
_cell.length_b   1.000
_cell.length_c   1.000
_cell.angle_alpha   90.00
_cell.angle_beta   90.00
_cell.angle_gamma   90.00
#
_symmetry.space_group_name_H-M   'P 1'
#
loop_
_entity.id
_entity.type
_entity.pdbx_description
1 polymer ?
#
loop_
_entity_poly.entity_id
_entity_poly.type
_entity_poly.pdbx_seq_one_letter_code
_entity_poly.pdbx_strand_id
1 'polypeptide(L)' 'LNLELRLLYLNTSSIKAMMDIFDLLEAAYQEGRQVAVNWYYDIRNERVVELAEEFKEDCTFPFSIQSHD' A
#
# COMPACT_ATOMS: atom_id res chain seq x y z
N LEU A 1 -7.98 7.24 9.18
CA LEU A 1 -7.47 7.42 7.81
C LEU A 1 -7.65 6.16 6.99
N ASN A 2 -8.45 6.24 5.95
CA ASN A 2 -8.60 5.15 4.98
C ASN A 2 -8.02 5.61 3.66
N LEU A 3 -7.02 4.89 3.17
CA LEU A 3 -6.38 5.21 1.90
C LEU A 3 -6.72 4.11 0.89
N GLU A 4 -7.28 4.51 -0.24
CA GLU A 4 -7.55 3.59 -1.34
C GLU A 4 -6.57 3.87 -2.47
N LEU A 5 -5.85 2.85 -2.89
CA LEU A 5 -4.84 2.97 -3.94
C LEU A 5 -5.22 2.07 -5.11
N ARG A 6 -5.40 2.67 -6.27
CA ARG A 6 -5.72 1.94 -7.51
C ARG A 6 -4.58 2.18 -8.48
N LEU A 7 -3.67 1.22 -8.56
CA LEU A 7 -2.45 1.36 -9.33
C LEU A 7 -2.43 0.36 -10.47
N LEU A 8 -2.32 0.86 -11.69
CA LEU A 8 -2.19 0.02 -12.87
C LEU A 8 -0.77 -0.48 -13.02
N TYR A 9 0.20 0.39 -12.70
CA TYR A 9 1.60 0.01 -12.69
C TYR A 9 2.38 0.99 -11.81
N LEU A 10 3.58 0.55 -11.41
CA LEU A 10 4.48 1.38 -10.59
C LEU A 10 5.82 1.49 -11.28
N ASN A 11 6.35 2.72 -11.36
CA ASN A 11 7.73 2.94 -11.75
C ASN A 11 8.59 3.16 -10.50
N THR A 12 9.91 3.25 -10.66
CA THR A 12 10.84 3.37 -9.54
C THR A 12 10.55 4.60 -8.68
N SER A 13 10.23 5.73 -9.32
CA SER A 13 9.92 6.97 -8.58
C SER A 13 8.66 6.82 -7.75
N SER A 14 7.63 6.15 -8.29
CA SER A 14 6.39 5.92 -7.58
C SER A 14 6.59 5.00 -6.38
N ILE A 15 7.46 4.00 -6.50
CA ILE A 15 7.75 3.07 -5.41
C ILE A 15 8.33 3.82 -4.23
N LYS A 16 9.28 4.73 -4.47
CA LYS A 16 9.88 5.52 -3.40
C LYS A 16 8.82 6.40 -2.72
N ALA A 17 7.98 7.05 -3.51
CA ALA A 17 6.91 7.89 -2.97
C ALA A 17 5.95 7.06 -2.10
N MET A 18 5.62 5.84 -2.53
CA MET A 18 4.76 4.96 -1.77
C MET A 18 5.39 4.55 -0.46
N MET A 19 6.69 4.27 -0.45
CA MET A 19 7.40 3.94 0.78
C MET A 19 7.32 5.08 1.79
N ASP A 20 7.52 6.31 1.34
CA ASP A 20 7.44 7.49 2.20
C ASP A 20 6.04 7.67 2.77
N ILE A 21 5.01 7.44 1.95
CA ILE A 21 3.61 7.53 2.40
C ILE A 21 3.33 6.48 3.47
N PHE A 22 3.75 5.26 3.25
CA PHE A 22 3.50 4.17 4.20
C PHE A 22 4.27 4.38 5.51
N ASP A 23 5.47 4.95 5.45
CA ASP A 23 6.21 5.31 6.67
C ASP A 23 5.45 6.33 7.49
N LEU A 24 4.85 7.34 6.85
CA LEU A 24 4.04 8.34 7.53
C LEU A 24 2.78 7.72 8.14
N LEU A 25 2.14 6.81 7.41
CA LEU A 25 0.95 6.11 7.91
C LEU A 25 1.29 5.22 9.10
N GLU A 26 2.42 4.54 9.03
CA GLU A 26 2.86 3.69 10.13
C GLU A 26 3.12 4.53 11.39
N ALA A 27 3.78 5.68 11.24
CA ALA A 27 4.04 6.58 12.36
C ALA A 27 2.73 7.06 12.99
N ALA A 28 1.74 7.42 12.17
CA ALA A 28 0.43 7.83 12.66
C ALA A 28 -0.27 6.69 13.40
N TYR A 29 -0.18 5.48 12.88
CA TYR A 29 -0.78 4.32 13.51
C TYR A 29 -0.15 4.03 14.88
N GLN A 30 1.17 4.13 14.98
CA GLN A 30 1.88 3.93 16.24
C GLN A 30 1.52 4.99 17.29
N GLU A 31 1.06 6.15 16.86
CA GLU A 31 0.58 7.20 17.76
C GLU A 31 -0.86 6.96 18.24
N GLY A 32 -1.48 5.88 17.80
CA GLY A 32 -2.83 5.54 18.22
C GLY A 32 -3.92 5.99 17.26
N ARG A 33 -3.58 6.49 16.08
CA ARG A 33 -4.56 6.90 15.07
C ARG A 33 -5.07 5.69 14.30
N GLN A 34 -6.28 5.77 13.80
CA GLN A 34 -6.83 4.72 12.97
C GLN A 34 -6.32 4.90 11.54
N VAL A 35 -5.65 3.86 11.02
CA VAL A 35 -5.11 3.86 9.67
C VAL A 35 -5.51 2.55 9.00
N ALA A 36 -5.97 2.61 7.76
CA ALA A 36 -6.27 1.43 6.97
C ALA A 36 -5.95 1.73 5.51
N VAL A 37 -5.38 0.75 4.80
CA VAL A 37 -5.04 0.88 3.39
C VAL A 37 -5.73 -0.23 2.61
N ASN A 38 -6.38 0.14 1.51
CA ASN A 38 -6.94 -0.80 0.55
C ASN A 38 -6.18 -0.62 -0.77
N TRP A 39 -5.45 -1.65 -1.15
CA TRP A 39 -4.66 -1.64 -2.37
C TRP A 39 -5.38 -2.47 -3.44
N TYR A 40 -5.67 -1.84 -4.57
CA TYR A 40 -6.31 -2.51 -5.70
C TYR A 40 -5.31 -2.63 -6.84
N TYR A 41 -5.25 -3.81 -7.45
CA TYR A 41 -4.31 -4.06 -8.53
C TYR A 41 -5.01 -4.74 -9.71
N ASP A 42 -4.39 -4.66 -10.88
CA ASP A 42 -4.84 -5.38 -12.06
C ASP A 42 -4.25 -6.80 -11.99
N ILE A 43 -5.10 -7.83 -12.09
CA ILE A 43 -4.66 -9.22 -11.96
C ILE A 43 -3.62 -9.61 -13.02
N ARG A 44 -3.54 -8.85 -14.11
CA ARG A 44 -2.54 -9.08 -15.16
C ARG A 44 -1.16 -8.55 -14.78
N ASN A 45 -1.04 -7.82 -13.70
CA ASN A 45 0.22 -7.21 -13.27
C ASN A 45 0.68 -7.80 -11.93
N GLU A 46 1.28 -8.99 -11.99
CA GLU A 46 1.73 -9.70 -10.79
C GLU A 46 2.79 -8.94 -10.02
N ARG A 47 3.59 -8.14 -10.70
CA ARG A 47 4.67 -7.40 -10.05
C ARG A 47 4.14 -6.37 -9.05
N VAL A 48 3.03 -5.75 -9.37
CA VAL A 48 2.38 -4.80 -8.46
C VAL A 48 1.92 -5.52 -7.19
N VAL A 49 1.42 -6.74 -7.32
CA VAL A 49 1.00 -7.54 -6.16
C VAL A 49 2.19 -7.86 -5.27
N GLU A 50 3.30 -8.27 -5.86
CA GLU A 50 4.50 -8.58 -5.10
C GLU A 50 4.99 -7.38 -4.30
N LEU A 51 4.97 -6.19 -4.90
CA LEU A 51 5.34 -4.96 -4.22
C LEU A 51 4.38 -4.63 -3.08
N ALA A 52 3.07 -4.83 -3.32
CA ALA A 52 2.07 -4.58 -2.28
C ALA A 52 2.28 -5.50 -1.08
N GLU A 53 2.62 -6.76 -1.33
CA GLU A 53 2.91 -7.71 -0.25
C GLU A 53 4.14 -7.32 0.55
N GLU A 54 5.17 -6.81 -0.11
CA GLU A 54 6.37 -6.31 0.58
C GLU A 54 6.03 -5.12 1.46
N PHE A 55 5.24 -4.17 0.96
CA PHE A 55 4.81 -3.03 1.77
C PHE A 55 3.98 -3.49 2.96
N LYS A 56 3.11 -4.47 2.76
CA LYS A 56 2.27 -5.00 3.82
C LYS A 56 3.10 -5.59 4.96
N GLU A 57 4.19 -6.27 4.64
CA GLU A 57 5.07 -6.85 5.66
C GLU A 57 5.71 -5.79 6.55
N ASP A 58 5.96 -4.60 5.99
CA ASP A 58 6.59 -3.51 6.75
C ASP A 58 5.59 -2.67 7.54
N CYS A 59 4.29 -2.94 7.38
CA CYS A 59 3.25 -2.15 8.02
C CYS A 59 2.49 -2.96 9.06
N THR A 60 2.21 -2.35 10.22
CA THR A 60 1.45 -3.00 11.28
C THR A 60 -0.04 -2.64 11.26
N PHE A 61 -0.42 -1.60 10.51
CA PHE A 61 -1.81 -1.21 10.37
C PHE A 61 -2.54 -2.13 9.37
N PRO A 62 -3.90 -2.15 9.39
CA PRO A 62 -4.67 -2.96 8.44
C PRO A 62 -4.34 -2.60 7.00
N PHE A 63 -3.97 -3.60 6.20
CA PHE A 63 -3.57 -3.42 4.82
C PHE A 63 -4.20 -4.53 3.99
N SER A 64 -5.14 -4.18 3.13
CA SER A 64 -5.83 -5.13 2.25
C SER A 64 -5.32 -5.03 0.83
N ILE A 65 -5.08 -6.18 0.22
CA ILE A 65 -4.67 -6.28 -1.19
C ILE A 65 -5.79 -6.97 -1.94
N GLN A 66 -6.39 -6.29 -2.90
CA GLN A 66 -7.55 -6.81 -3.64
C GLN A 66 -7.34 -6.63 -5.14
N SER A 67 -7.83 -7.60 -5.91
CA SER A 67 -7.79 -7.47 -7.37
C SER A 67 -8.87 -6.51 -7.83
N HIS A 68 -8.56 -5.74 -8.86
CA HIS A 68 -9.50 -4.83 -9.50
C HIS A 68 -9.85 -5.38 -10.87
N ASP A 69 -11.06 -5.81 -11.02
CA ASP A 69 -11.54 -6.36 -12.30
C ASP A 69 -12.05 -5.25 -13.21
#